data_6699122770d6200b64b35b26072b84e2
#
_entry.id   6699122770d6200b64b35b26072b84e2
#
_cell.length_a   1.000
_cell.length_b   1.000
_cell.length_c   1.000
_cell.angle_alpha   90.00
_cell.angle_beta   90.00
_cell.angle_gamma   90.00
#
_symmetry.space_group_name_H-M   'P 1'
#
loop_
_entity.id
_entity.type
_entity.pdbx_description
1 polymer ?
#
loop_
_entity_poly.entity_id
_entity_poly.type
_entity_poly.pdbx_seq_one_letter_code
_entity_poly.pdbx_strand_id
1 'polypeptide(L)'
;AAQVLLEASLSIGTVLTRDNRYFISKAGWFVLKDKMARVNMDFTQEICYQGMFDLEKTLQTGKPEGLKVFGDWPTIYEGLSSLPSIAQEKWFAFDHYYSDNSFTEALNTVFAKPVKKLLDVGGNTGRWAEQCVNHNAEVEVTIMDLPQQIGLMREATKGKNGADRIHAHPANLLDPEIPFPTGFDAIWMSQFLDCFTEEQATSILQRAAASMNENTSLYIMEPFWDRQRYETAAYCLTMTSLYFTAMANGNSK
;
A
#
# COMPACT_ATOMS: atom_id res chain seq x y z
N ALA A 1 -21.13 12.26 -29.48
CA ALA A 1 -20.31 11.83 -28.33
C ALA A 1 -19.27 10.76 -28.74
N ALA A 2 -19.66 9.63 -29.34
CA ALA A 2 -18.74 8.54 -29.70
C ALA A 2 -17.59 8.97 -30.63
N GLN A 3 -17.88 9.83 -31.63
CA GLN A 3 -16.88 10.33 -32.56
C GLN A 3 -15.78 11.13 -31.85
N VAL A 4 -16.13 12.01 -30.91
CA VAL A 4 -15.16 12.82 -30.13
C VAL A 4 -14.24 11.91 -29.33
N LEU A 5 -14.77 10.86 -28.68
CA LEU A 5 -13.98 9.90 -27.94
C LEU A 5 -13.02 9.10 -28.85
N LEU A 6 -13.49 8.71 -30.03
CA LEU A 6 -12.65 8.01 -31.01
C LEU A 6 -11.54 8.91 -31.55
N GLU A 7 -11.82 10.17 -31.87
CA GLU A 7 -10.82 11.15 -32.33
C GLU A 7 -9.77 11.44 -31.25
N ALA A 8 -10.20 11.61 -29.99
CA ALA A 8 -9.28 11.73 -28.85
C ALA A 8 -8.43 10.47 -28.68
N SER A 9 -9.02 9.29 -28.79
CA SER A 9 -8.30 8.01 -28.69
C SER A 9 -7.32 7.80 -29.83
N LEU A 10 -7.62 8.30 -31.04
CA LEU A 10 -6.70 8.33 -32.16
C LEU A 10 -5.50 9.24 -31.88
N SER A 11 -5.74 10.43 -31.32
CA SER A 11 -4.67 11.41 -31.05
C SER A 11 -3.64 10.92 -30.03
N ILE A 12 -4.08 10.13 -29.04
CA ILE A 12 -3.20 9.50 -28.02
C ILE A 12 -2.69 8.11 -28.43
N GLY A 13 -3.06 7.61 -29.62
CA GLY A 13 -2.56 6.34 -30.16
C GLY A 13 -3.14 5.08 -29.53
N THR A 14 -4.21 5.16 -28.74
CA THR A 14 -4.90 3.98 -28.16
C THR A 14 -5.85 3.31 -29.17
N VAL A 15 -6.28 4.06 -30.17
CA VAL A 15 -7.07 3.60 -31.33
C VAL A 15 -6.32 3.96 -32.62
N LEU A 16 -6.48 3.15 -33.64
CA LEU A 16 -5.93 3.35 -35.00
C LEU A 16 -7.08 3.29 -36.00
N THR A 17 -6.88 3.88 -37.20
CA THR A 17 -7.79 3.72 -38.35
C THR A 17 -7.14 2.94 -39.46
N ARG A 18 -7.88 2.06 -40.10
CA ARG A 18 -7.52 1.37 -41.32
C ARG A 18 -8.80 1.04 -42.11
N ASP A 19 -8.80 1.33 -43.41
CA ASP A 19 -9.93 1.08 -44.29
C ASP A 19 -11.28 1.65 -43.75
N ASN A 20 -11.28 2.88 -43.26
CA ASN A 20 -12.38 3.57 -42.62
C ASN A 20 -12.98 2.83 -41.39
N ARG A 21 -12.21 1.97 -40.73
CA ARG A 21 -12.59 1.27 -39.50
C ARG A 21 -11.64 1.62 -38.38
N TYR A 22 -12.17 1.64 -37.15
CA TYR A 22 -11.38 1.84 -35.93
C TYR A 22 -10.92 0.51 -35.35
N PHE A 23 -9.68 0.47 -34.91
CA PHE A 23 -9.07 -0.68 -34.24
C PHE A 23 -8.39 -0.26 -32.96
N ILE A 24 -8.43 -1.11 -31.95
CA ILE A 24 -7.65 -0.91 -30.74
C ILE A 24 -6.18 -1.17 -31.08
N SER A 25 -5.29 -0.22 -30.76
CA SER A 25 -3.86 -0.38 -30.90
C SER A 25 -3.29 -1.36 -29.86
N LYS A 26 -2.01 -1.76 -30.01
CA LYS A 26 -1.34 -2.54 -28.96
C LYS A 26 -1.30 -1.80 -27.63
N ALA A 27 -1.07 -0.48 -27.63
CA ALA A 27 -1.11 0.36 -26.44
C ALA A 27 -2.52 0.39 -25.82
N GLY A 28 -3.56 0.60 -26.65
CA GLY A 28 -4.95 0.56 -26.18
C GLY A 28 -5.35 -0.80 -25.61
N TRP A 29 -4.90 -1.89 -26.24
CA TRP A 29 -5.14 -3.24 -25.71
C TRP A 29 -4.44 -3.47 -24.38
N PHE A 30 -3.20 -3.03 -24.24
CA PHE A 30 -2.44 -3.08 -22.99
C PHE A 30 -3.18 -2.33 -21.87
N VAL A 31 -3.55 -1.07 -22.09
CA VAL A 31 -4.29 -0.24 -21.12
C VAL A 31 -5.59 -0.92 -20.67
N LEU A 32 -6.29 -1.60 -21.57
CA LEU A 32 -7.56 -2.26 -21.26
C LEU A 32 -7.41 -3.61 -20.55
N LYS A 33 -6.30 -4.34 -20.77
CA LYS A 33 -6.16 -5.75 -20.37
C LYS A 33 -5.07 -6.00 -19.35
N ASP A 34 -4.05 -5.16 -19.29
CA ASP A 34 -2.99 -5.31 -18.31
C ASP A 34 -3.51 -4.96 -16.90
N LYS A 35 -3.27 -5.86 -15.95
CA LYS A 35 -3.77 -5.71 -14.59
C LYS A 35 -3.12 -4.53 -13.87
N MET A 36 -1.81 -4.32 -14.07
CA MET A 36 -1.09 -3.21 -13.47
C MET A 36 -1.62 -1.86 -14.00
N ALA A 37 -1.77 -1.74 -15.33
CA ALA A 37 -2.32 -0.54 -15.95
C ALA A 37 -3.72 -0.22 -15.40
N ARG A 38 -4.60 -1.23 -15.31
CA ARG A 38 -5.96 -1.07 -14.77
C ARG A 38 -5.97 -0.62 -13.32
N VAL A 39 -5.20 -1.26 -12.47
CA VAL A 39 -5.13 -0.93 -11.04
C VAL A 39 -4.63 0.49 -10.83
N ASN A 40 -3.58 0.92 -11.57
CA ASN A 40 -3.07 2.28 -11.47
C ASN A 40 -4.05 3.32 -12.00
N MET A 41 -4.73 3.05 -13.12
CA MET A 41 -5.75 3.95 -13.68
C MET A 41 -6.95 4.10 -12.75
N ASP A 42 -7.46 2.99 -12.21
CA ASP A 42 -8.59 2.98 -11.29
C ASP A 42 -8.23 3.74 -10.01
N PHE A 43 -7.03 3.52 -9.44
CA PHE A 43 -6.54 4.25 -8.28
C PHE A 43 -6.41 5.76 -8.56
N THR A 44 -5.82 6.12 -9.69
CA THR A 44 -5.68 7.52 -10.08
C THR A 44 -7.04 8.19 -10.23
N GLN A 45 -7.99 7.53 -10.88
CA GLN A 45 -9.34 8.05 -11.12
C GLN A 45 -10.14 8.21 -9.81
N GLU A 46 -10.18 7.17 -8.99
CA GLU A 46 -11.10 7.10 -7.84
C GLU A 46 -10.51 7.73 -6.57
N ILE A 47 -9.18 7.78 -6.44
CA ILE A 47 -8.51 8.30 -5.26
C ILE A 47 -7.88 9.66 -5.51
N CYS A 48 -7.07 9.80 -6.60
CA CYS A 48 -6.19 10.97 -6.73
C CYS A 48 -6.85 12.14 -7.46
N TYR A 49 -7.63 11.87 -8.51
CA TYR A 49 -7.99 12.85 -9.53
C TYR A 49 -8.63 14.13 -8.96
N GLN A 50 -9.62 14.01 -8.09
CA GLN A 50 -10.33 15.17 -7.54
C GLN A 50 -9.47 15.92 -6.51
N GLY A 51 -8.81 15.19 -5.61
CA GLY A 51 -8.03 15.80 -4.55
C GLY A 51 -6.76 16.49 -5.02
N MET A 52 -6.24 16.13 -6.20
CA MET A 52 -5.07 16.80 -6.80
C MET A 52 -5.33 18.27 -7.14
N PHE A 53 -6.56 18.73 -7.21
CA PHE A 53 -6.89 20.16 -7.37
C PHE A 53 -6.47 21.00 -6.15
N ASP A 54 -6.33 20.39 -4.97
CA ASP A 54 -5.88 21.04 -3.74
C ASP A 54 -4.36 20.86 -3.48
N LEU A 55 -3.58 20.39 -4.48
CA LEU A 55 -2.14 20.17 -4.32
C LEU A 55 -1.38 21.43 -3.88
N GLU A 56 -1.68 22.58 -4.49
CA GLU A 56 -1.05 23.86 -4.10
C GLU A 56 -1.27 24.15 -2.62
N LYS A 57 -2.51 24.00 -2.15
CA LYS A 57 -2.86 24.24 -0.75
C LYS A 57 -2.16 23.25 0.18
N THR A 58 -2.06 21.99 -0.24
CA THR A 58 -1.31 20.94 0.48
C THR A 58 0.15 21.34 0.66
N LEU A 59 0.81 21.80 -0.41
CA LEU A 59 2.21 22.23 -0.34
C LEU A 59 2.40 23.45 0.59
N GLN A 60 1.39 24.32 0.70
CA GLN A 60 1.43 25.48 1.61
C GLN A 60 1.21 25.08 3.07
N THR A 61 0.37 24.09 3.34
CA THR A 61 -0.07 23.74 4.70
C THR A 61 0.68 22.55 5.29
N GLY A 62 1.31 21.72 4.46
CA GLY A 62 1.91 20.43 4.88
C GLY A 62 0.87 19.40 5.34
N LYS A 63 -0.40 19.54 4.90
CA LYS A 63 -1.51 18.65 5.26
C LYS A 63 -2.13 18.07 3.99
N PRO A 64 -2.73 16.87 4.02
CA PRO A 64 -3.35 16.28 2.84
C PRO A 64 -4.69 16.95 2.52
N GLU A 65 -4.65 18.18 2.03
CA GLU A 65 -5.85 19.01 1.79
C GLU A 65 -6.79 18.39 0.76
N GLY A 66 -6.25 17.63 -0.22
CA GLY A 66 -7.03 16.90 -1.20
C GLY A 66 -7.85 15.75 -0.60
N LEU A 67 -7.43 15.21 0.56
CA LEU A 67 -8.17 14.17 1.27
C LEU A 67 -9.57 14.61 1.67
N LYS A 68 -9.80 15.92 1.84
CA LYS A 68 -11.11 16.51 2.21
C LYS A 68 -12.22 16.21 1.21
N VAL A 69 -11.89 15.77 0.00
CA VAL A 69 -12.89 15.22 -0.96
C VAL A 69 -13.64 14.01 -0.37
N PHE A 70 -12.98 13.22 0.49
CA PHE A 70 -13.57 12.03 1.10
C PHE A 70 -13.99 12.25 2.56
N GLY A 71 -13.24 13.05 3.32
CA GLY A 71 -13.50 13.31 4.73
C GLY A 71 -12.44 14.16 5.39
N ASP A 72 -12.67 14.51 6.63
CA ASP A 72 -11.78 15.36 7.42
C ASP A 72 -10.99 14.49 8.43
N TRP A 73 -10.01 13.76 7.91
CA TRP A 73 -9.07 12.95 8.68
C TRP A 73 -7.67 13.56 8.59
N PRO A 74 -6.82 13.37 9.62
CA PRO A 74 -5.41 13.77 9.57
C PRO A 74 -4.64 13.08 8.44
N THR A 75 -4.95 11.79 8.20
CA THR A 75 -4.39 10.97 7.11
C THR A 75 -5.46 10.07 6.50
N ILE A 76 -5.21 9.57 5.28
CA ILE A 76 -6.12 8.61 4.63
C ILE A 76 -6.24 7.30 5.42
N TYR A 77 -5.20 6.91 6.15
CA TYR A 77 -5.14 5.63 6.87
C TYR A 77 -6.20 5.53 7.97
N GLU A 78 -6.50 6.63 8.64
CA GLU A 78 -7.57 6.71 9.64
C GLU A 78 -8.97 6.66 8.99
N GLY A 79 -9.06 7.15 7.75
CA GLY A 79 -10.30 7.18 6.97
C GLY A 79 -10.56 5.94 6.12
N LEU A 80 -9.61 5.00 5.97
CA LEU A 80 -9.72 3.88 5.01
C LEU A 80 -11.02 3.07 5.15
N SER A 81 -11.44 2.78 6.38
CA SER A 81 -12.68 2.04 6.63
C SER A 81 -13.95 2.83 6.32
N SER A 82 -13.84 4.15 6.17
CA SER A 82 -14.95 5.10 5.95
C SER A 82 -14.96 5.68 4.54
N LEU A 83 -14.01 5.31 3.68
CA LEU A 83 -14.00 5.72 2.28
C LEU A 83 -15.28 5.23 1.56
N PRO A 84 -15.77 5.96 0.53
CA PRO A 84 -16.80 5.44 -0.38
C PRO A 84 -16.38 4.05 -0.91
N SER A 85 -17.32 3.13 -1.03
CA SER A 85 -17.05 1.71 -1.33
C SER A 85 -16.18 1.50 -2.57
N ILE A 86 -16.41 2.29 -3.64
CA ILE A 86 -15.59 2.22 -4.86
C ILE A 86 -14.16 2.70 -4.59
N ALA A 87 -13.99 3.83 -3.92
CA ALA A 87 -12.68 4.35 -3.57
C ALA A 87 -11.90 3.37 -2.69
N GLN A 88 -12.55 2.81 -1.67
CA GLN A 88 -11.95 1.78 -0.80
C GLN A 88 -11.52 0.55 -1.59
N GLU A 89 -12.38 0.01 -2.46
CA GLU A 89 -12.05 -1.12 -3.33
C GLU A 89 -10.82 -0.85 -4.21
N LYS A 90 -10.75 0.34 -4.82
CA LYS A 90 -9.64 0.69 -5.73
C LYS A 90 -8.35 0.98 -4.97
N TRP A 91 -8.45 1.56 -3.78
CA TRP A 91 -7.30 1.75 -2.90
C TRP A 91 -6.69 0.39 -2.50
N PHE A 92 -7.49 -0.54 -1.98
CA PHE A 92 -7.01 -1.87 -1.63
C PHE A 92 -6.54 -2.68 -2.83
N ALA A 93 -7.17 -2.53 -4.00
CA ALA A 93 -6.71 -3.21 -5.21
C ALA A 93 -5.32 -2.74 -5.66
N PHE A 94 -5.02 -1.45 -5.48
CA PHE A 94 -3.70 -0.87 -5.75
C PHE A 94 -2.66 -1.37 -4.75
N ASP A 95 -2.92 -1.23 -3.46
CA ASP A 95 -2.04 -1.66 -2.37
C ASP A 95 -1.68 -3.16 -2.50
N HIS A 96 -2.70 -4.00 -2.60
CA HIS A 96 -2.52 -5.45 -2.72
C HIS A 96 -1.84 -5.88 -4.02
N TYR A 97 -2.00 -5.14 -5.12
CA TYR A 97 -1.32 -5.49 -6.36
C TYR A 97 0.20 -5.44 -6.19
N TYR A 98 0.69 -4.41 -5.54
CA TYR A 98 2.13 -4.22 -5.35
C TYR A 98 2.71 -5.10 -4.25
N SER A 99 2.01 -5.26 -3.13
CA SER A 99 2.46 -6.14 -2.04
C SER A 99 2.46 -7.62 -2.44
N ASP A 100 1.37 -8.12 -3.00
CA ASP A 100 1.19 -9.55 -3.29
C ASP A 100 2.23 -10.10 -4.27
N ASN A 101 2.65 -9.31 -5.25
CA ASN A 101 3.64 -9.73 -6.25
C ASN A 101 5.04 -9.97 -5.65
N SER A 102 5.33 -9.42 -4.47
CA SER A 102 6.61 -9.54 -3.77
C SER A 102 6.63 -10.68 -2.75
N PHE A 103 5.48 -11.25 -2.40
CA PHE A 103 5.37 -12.21 -1.30
C PHE A 103 6.22 -13.46 -1.46
N THR A 104 6.34 -14.01 -2.67
CA THR A 104 7.16 -15.23 -2.88
C THR A 104 8.63 -14.99 -2.53
N GLU A 105 9.20 -13.86 -2.94
CA GLU A 105 10.58 -13.51 -2.65
C GLU A 105 10.77 -13.13 -1.17
N ALA A 106 9.81 -12.40 -0.62
CA ALA A 106 9.77 -12.03 0.78
C ALA A 106 9.72 -13.25 1.71
N LEU A 107 8.86 -14.24 1.43
CA LEU A 107 8.80 -15.49 2.17
C LEU A 107 10.14 -16.23 2.17
N ASN A 108 10.77 -16.37 1.00
CA ASN A 108 12.08 -17.00 0.89
C ASN A 108 13.15 -16.26 1.70
N THR A 109 13.08 -14.94 1.78
CA THR A 109 14.02 -14.11 2.53
C THR A 109 13.79 -14.20 4.04
N VAL A 110 12.55 -14.03 4.49
CA VAL A 110 12.19 -14.05 5.91
C VAL A 110 12.40 -15.43 6.52
N PHE A 111 11.99 -16.48 5.83
CA PHE A 111 12.11 -17.86 6.30
C PHE A 111 13.41 -18.57 5.90
N ALA A 112 14.40 -17.84 5.37
CA ALA A 112 15.77 -18.36 5.20
C ALA A 112 16.42 -18.74 6.53
N LYS A 113 15.91 -18.19 7.65
CA LYS A 113 16.22 -18.56 9.03
C LYS A 113 14.98 -19.11 9.72
N PRO A 114 15.12 -19.89 10.80
CA PRO A 114 13.95 -20.31 11.58
C PRO A 114 13.20 -19.11 12.15
N VAL A 115 11.91 -18.98 11.83
CA VAL A 115 11.00 -17.95 12.36
C VAL A 115 9.76 -18.66 12.89
N LYS A 116 9.53 -18.59 14.21
CA LYS A 116 8.34 -19.12 14.88
C LYS A 116 7.36 -18.02 15.27
N LYS A 117 7.86 -16.82 15.58
CA LYS A 117 7.04 -15.67 15.94
C LYS A 117 7.41 -14.48 15.08
N LEU A 118 6.47 -14.00 14.29
CA LEU A 118 6.62 -12.86 13.40
C LEU A 118 5.68 -11.73 13.83
N LEU A 119 6.21 -10.51 13.95
CA LEU A 119 5.43 -9.29 14.12
C LEU A 119 5.27 -8.61 12.76
N ASP A 120 4.03 -8.51 12.30
CA ASP A 120 3.63 -7.84 11.06
C ASP A 120 3.12 -6.44 11.38
N VAL A 121 3.93 -5.43 11.13
CA VAL A 121 3.66 -4.04 11.48
C VAL A 121 3.00 -3.33 10.30
N GLY A 122 1.79 -2.81 10.50
CA GLY A 122 0.98 -2.28 9.43
C GLY A 122 0.40 -3.39 8.53
N GLY A 123 0.08 -4.56 9.11
CA GLY A 123 -0.34 -5.75 8.36
C GLY A 123 -1.70 -5.65 7.66
N ASN A 124 -2.40 -4.52 7.80
CA ASN A 124 -3.62 -4.16 7.10
C ASN A 124 -4.69 -5.29 7.20
N THR A 125 -5.13 -5.86 6.07
CA THR A 125 -6.12 -6.95 6.02
C THR A 125 -5.55 -8.34 6.32
N GLY A 126 -4.26 -8.45 6.67
CA GLY A 126 -3.62 -9.71 7.07
C GLY A 126 -3.17 -10.59 5.90
N ARG A 127 -3.04 -10.06 4.69
CA ARG A 127 -2.65 -10.84 3.51
C ARG A 127 -1.24 -11.44 3.63
N TRP A 128 -0.28 -10.67 4.13
CA TRP A 128 1.06 -11.18 4.40
C TRP A 128 1.06 -12.26 5.49
N ALA A 129 0.37 -12.00 6.59
CA ALA A 129 0.23 -12.97 7.67
C ALA A 129 -0.36 -14.31 7.18
N GLU A 130 -1.40 -14.25 6.32
CA GLU A 130 -2.00 -15.43 5.68
C GLU A 130 -0.97 -16.21 4.85
N GLN A 131 -0.13 -15.50 4.06
CA GLN A 131 0.93 -16.16 3.31
C GLN A 131 1.97 -16.83 4.23
N CYS A 132 2.36 -16.17 5.31
CA CYS A 132 3.31 -16.72 6.28
C CYS A 132 2.80 -18.01 6.93
N VAL A 133 1.56 -18.02 7.43
CA VAL A 133 1.00 -19.20 8.10
C VAL A 133 0.71 -20.35 7.13
N ASN A 134 0.50 -20.06 5.86
CA ASN A 134 0.38 -21.09 4.82
C ASN A 134 1.74 -21.61 4.37
N HIS A 135 2.77 -20.77 4.40
CA HIS A 135 4.15 -21.16 4.03
C HIS A 135 4.83 -22.00 5.10
N ASN A 136 4.62 -21.66 6.37
CA ASN A 136 5.23 -22.35 7.51
C ASN A 136 4.15 -22.75 8.53
N ALA A 137 4.06 -24.05 8.80
CA ALA A 137 3.04 -24.61 9.70
C ALA A 137 3.26 -24.29 11.18
N GLU A 138 4.46 -23.85 11.57
CA GLU A 138 4.83 -23.56 12.97
C GLU A 138 4.83 -22.05 13.29
N VAL A 139 4.74 -21.17 12.27
CA VAL A 139 4.81 -19.72 12.52
C VAL A 139 3.50 -19.20 13.10
N GLU A 140 3.63 -18.37 14.12
CA GLU A 140 2.58 -17.49 14.62
C GLU A 140 2.86 -16.06 14.19
N VAL A 141 1.87 -15.38 13.65
CA VAL A 141 1.99 -13.99 13.19
C VAL A 141 1.12 -13.10 14.04
N THR A 142 1.70 -12.05 14.61
CA THR A 142 0.97 -11.00 15.32
C THR A 142 0.93 -9.76 14.44
N ILE A 143 -0.26 -9.30 14.09
CA ILE A 143 -0.46 -8.06 13.31
C ILE A 143 -0.61 -6.90 14.28
N MET A 144 0.28 -5.91 14.17
CA MET A 144 0.25 -4.66 14.92
C MET A 144 -0.21 -3.53 13.99
N ASP A 145 -1.45 -3.07 14.20
CA ASP A 145 -2.09 -2.06 13.32
C ASP A 145 -3.16 -1.28 14.09
N LEU A 146 -3.71 -0.25 13.47
CA LEU A 146 -4.82 0.54 14.00
C LEU A 146 -6.03 -0.36 14.36
N PRO A 147 -6.78 -0.04 15.43
CA PRO A 147 -7.92 -0.86 15.87
C PRO A 147 -8.94 -1.16 14.76
N GLN A 148 -9.23 -0.20 13.88
CA GLN A 148 -10.15 -0.37 12.77
C GLN A 148 -9.59 -1.33 11.70
N GLN A 149 -8.29 -1.31 11.42
CA GLN A 149 -7.64 -2.23 10.51
C GLN A 149 -7.60 -3.65 11.09
N ILE A 150 -7.37 -3.79 12.38
CA ILE A 150 -7.51 -5.08 13.09
C ILE A 150 -8.93 -5.65 12.92
N GLY A 151 -9.96 -4.81 12.92
CA GLY A 151 -11.33 -5.23 12.62
C GLY A 151 -11.47 -5.83 11.22
N LEU A 152 -10.94 -5.15 10.21
CA LEU A 152 -10.94 -5.63 8.81
C LEU A 152 -10.12 -6.93 8.66
N MET A 153 -8.96 -7.01 9.29
CA MET A 153 -8.12 -8.20 9.29
C MET A 153 -8.86 -9.42 9.84
N ARG A 154 -9.53 -9.29 10.98
CA ARG A 154 -10.30 -10.39 11.59
C ARG A 154 -11.39 -10.93 10.67
N GLU A 155 -12.13 -10.05 10.00
CA GLU A 155 -13.14 -10.47 9.02
C GLU A 155 -12.50 -11.10 7.78
N ALA A 156 -11.40 -10.55 7.28
CA ALA A 156 -10.70 -11.04 6.09
C ALA A 156 -10.05 -12.42 6.30
N THR A 157 -9.55 -12.72 7.50
CA THR A 157 -8.87 -13.99 7.83
C THR A 157 -9.79 -15.06 8.38
N LYS A 158 -11.03 -14.71 8.76
CA LYS A 158 -12.01 -15.61 9.38
C LYS A 158 -12.26 -16.86 8.55
N GLY A 159 -12.07 -18.02 9.18
CA GLY A 159 -12.30 -19.33 8.56
C GLY A 159 -11.26 -19.75 7.51
N LYS A 160 -10.21 -18.98 7.33
CA LYS A 160 -9.10 -19.35 6.45
C LYS A 160 -8.14 -20.32 7.14
N ASN A 161 -7.35 -21.03 6.34
CA ASN A 161 -6.33 -21.93 6.85
C ASN A 161 -5.28 -21.17 7.66
N GLY A 162 -4.97 -21.63 8.86
CA GLY A 162 -3.99 -21.01 9.76
C GLY A 162 -4.45 -19.73 10.43
N ALA A 163 -5.74 -19.37 10.36
CA ALA A 163 -6.29 -18.18 11.01
C ALA A 163 -6.13 -18.20 12.54
N ASP A 164 -6.07 -19.37 13.15
CA ASP A 164 -5.80 -19.60 14.57
C ASP A 164 -4.39 -19.18 14.99
N ARG A 165 -3.46 -19.04 14.05
CA ARG A 165 -2.07 -18.59 14.25
C ARG A 165 -1.84 -17.13 13.86
N ILE A 166 -2.91 -16.40 13.50
CA ILE A 166 -2.87 -14.95 13.23
C ILE A 166 -3.47 -14.21 14.41
N HIS A 167 -2.65 -13.45 15.10
CA HIS A 167 -3.01 -12.71 16.30
C HIS A 167 -3.10 -11.21 16.02
N ALA A 168 -3.80 -10.50 16.89
CA ALA A 168 -4.04 -9.06 16.77
C ALA A 168 -3.38 -8.29 17.92
N HIS A 169 -2.69 -7.21 17.60
CA HIS A 169 -2.14 -6.24 18.54
C HIS A 169 -2.57 -4.81 18.10
N PRO A 170 -3.77 -4.36 18.52
CA PRO A 170 -4.25 -3.03 18.13
C PRO A 170 -3.38 -1.93 18.75
N ALA A 171 -2.84 -1.05 17.92
CA ALA A 171 -1.97 0.05 18.35
C ALA A 171 -2.00 1.22 17.35
N ASN A 172 -1.96 2.45 17.84
CA ASN A 172 -1.65 3.61 17.01
C ASN A 172 -0.15 3.90 17.12
N LEU A 173 0.61 3.58 16.08
CA LEU A 173 2.07 3.74 16.07
C LEU A 173 2.55 5.20 15.98
N LEU A 174 1.63 6.14 15.75
CA LEU A 174 1.92 7.58 15.88
C LEU A 174 2.02 8.03 17.35
N ASP A 175 1.48 7.24 18.29
CA ASP A 175 1.69 7.49 19.70
C ASP A 175 3.09 6.97 20.12
N PRO A 176 4.04 7.86 20.46
CA PRO A 176 5.41 7.47 20.80
C PRO A 176 5.52 6.68 22.11
N GLU A 177 4.49 6.72 22.96
CA GLU A 177 4.47 6.04 24.25
C GLU A 177 4.08 4.55 24.12
N ILE A 178 3.55 4.13 22.96
CA ILE A 178 3.18 2.73 22.74
C ILE A 178 4.44 1.90 22.43
N PRO A 179 4.84 0.95 23.29
CA PRO A 179 5.98 0.10 23.04
C PRO A 179 5.65 -0.96 21.99
N PHE A 180 6.70 -1.42 21.29
CA PHE A 180 6.58 -2.65 20.50
C PHE A 180 6.59 -3.87 21.41
N PRO A 181 5.78 -4.90 21.13
CA PRO A 181 5.82 -6.15 21.87
C PRO A 181 7.16 -6.88 21.61
N THR A 182 7.64 -7.61 22.60
CA THR A 182 8.92 -8.33 22.56
C THR A 182 8.74 -9.83 22.30
N GLY A 183 9.83 -10.53 22.03
CA GLY A 183 9.84 -12.00 21.91
C GLY A 183 9.52 -12.52 20.52
N PHE A 184 9.76 -11.71 19.50
CA PHE A 184 9.62 -12.08 18.10
C PHE A 184 10.98 -12.43 17.48
N ASP A 185 10.98 -13.42 16.58
CA ASP A 185 12.14 -13.81 15.79
C ASP A 185 12.33 -12.87 14.59
N ALA A 186 11.22 -12.34 14.06
CA ALA A 186 11.18 -11.42 12.94
C ALA A 186 10.18 -10.29 13.16
N ILE A 187 10.55 -9.08 12.74
CA ILE A 187 9.66 -7.93 12.59
C ILE A 187 9.60 -7.60 11.11
N TRP A 188 8.40 -7.48 10.56
CA TRP A 188 8.15 -7.18 9.16
C TRP A 188 7.43 -5.85 9.01
N MET A 189 7.96 -4.98 8.14
CA MET A 189 7.36 -3.71 7.73
C MET A 189 7.39 -3.64 6.20
N SER A 190 6.22 -3.50 5.57
CA SER A 190 6.12 -3.47 4.12
C SER A 190 5.14 -2.39 3.67
N GLN A 191 5.60 -1.50 2.79
CA GLN A 191 4.81 -0.35 2.32
C GLN A 191 4.16 0.38 3.51
N PHE A 192 4.97 0.60 4.53
CA PHE A 192 4.53 1.08 5.82
C PHE A 192 5.26 2.36 6.25
N LEU A 193 6.59 2.40 6.13
CA LEU A 193 7.38 3.56 6.56
C LEU A 193 7.16 4.77 5.66
N ASP A 194 6.84 4.56 4.39
CA ASP A 194 6.47 5.61 3.44
C ASP A 194 5.16 6.36 3.80
N CYS A 195 4.40 5.80 4.75
CA CYS A 195 3.20 6.44 5.29
C CYS A 195 3.47 7.56 6.31
N PHE A 196 4.73 7.77 6.74
CA PHE A 196 5.09 8.61 7.88
C PHE A 196 6.13 9.68 7.52
N THR A 197 6.22 10.73 8.34
CA THR A 197 7.33 11.69 8.26
C THR A 197 8.65 11.01 8.72
N GLU A 198 9.79 11.62 8.41
CA GLU A 198 11.09 11.08 8.84
C GLU A 198 11.19 10.95 10.37
N GLU A 199 10.66 11.93 11.11
CA GLU A 199 10.63 11.91 12.58
C GLU A 199 9.75 10.78 13.10
N GLN A 200 8.56 10.59 12.51
CA GLN A 200 7.65 9.52 12.87
C GLN A 200 8.25 8.14 12.55
N ALA A 201 8.79 7.97 11.34
CA ALA A 201 9.46 6.73 10.93
C ALA A 201 10.67 6.42 11.83
N THR A 202 11.46 7.43 12.19
CA THR A 202 12.58 7.29 13.12
C THR A 202 12.10 6.84 14.49
N SER A 203 11.06 7.44 15.05
CA SER A 203 10.46 7.03 16.32
C SER A 203 9.97 5.59 16.29
N ILE A 204 9.27 5.19 15.21
CA ILE A 204 8.79 3.81 15.03
C ILE A 204 9.96 2.83 15.00
N LEU A 205 11.00 3.12 14.21
CA LEU A 205 12.18 2.26 14.10
C LEU A 205 12.96 2.15 15.39
N GLN A 206 13.09 3.24 16.17
CA GLN A 206 13.76 3.22 17.48
C GLN A 206 13.01 2.33 18.47
N ARG A 207 11.66 2.41 18.51
CA ARG A 207 10.82 1.56 19.36
C ARG A 207 10.85 0.10 18.92
N ALA A 208 10.83 -0.16 17.62
CA ALA A 208 11.01 -1.50 17.08
C ALA A 208 12.38 -2.07 17.48
N ALA A 209 13.45 -1.32 17.29
CA ALA A 209 14.79 -1.73 17.68
C ALA A 209 14.91 -2.01 19.19
N ALA A 210 14.25 -1.21 20.04
CA ALA A 210 14.23 -1.42 21.49
C ALA A 210 13.51 -2.71 21.91
N SER A 211 12.61 -3.24 21.08
CA SER A 211 11.92 -4.52 21.33
C SER A 211 12.69 -5.75 20.85
N MET A 212 13.75 -5.56 20.06
CA MET A 212 14.56 -6.62 19.47
C MET A 212 15.61 -7.15 20.44
N ASN A 213 16.00 -8.40 20.24
CA ASN A 213 17.18 -9.00 20.85
C ASN A 213 18.18 -9.41 19.73
N GLU A 214 19.31 -10.00 20.12
CA GLU A 214 20.39 -10.40 19.19
C GLU A 214 19.96 -11.40 18.10
N ASN A 215 18.86 -12.12 18.30
CA ASN A 215 18.34 -13.10 17.35
C ASN A 215 17.17 -12.56 16.51
N THR A 216 16.63 -11.40 16.84
CA THR A 216 15.52 -10.78 16.10
C THR A 216 16.04 -10.15 14.81
N SER A 217 15.38 -10.41 13.69
CA SER A 217 15.66 -9.74 12.41
C SER A 217 14.54 -8.76 12.06
N LEU A 218 14.91 -7.54 11.66
CA LEU A 218 13.96 -6.57 11.09
C LEU A 218 14.05 -6.63 9.56
N TYR A 219 12.91 -6.81 8.91
CA TYR A 219 12.76 -6.79 7.46
C TYR A 219 11.91 -5.58 7.06
N ILE A 220 12.44 -4.77 6.14
CA ILE A 220 11.77 -3.60 5.58
C ILE A 220 11.67 -3.79 4.07
N MET A 221 10.45 -3.74 3.53
CA MET A 221 10.18 -3.83 2.10
C MET A 221 9.42 -2.58 1.64
N GLU A 222 10.13 -1.70 0.95
CA GLU A 222 9.59 -0.43 0.46
C GLU A 222 9.93 -0.20 -1.01
N PRO A 223 9.13 0.56 -1.75
CA PRO A 223 9.44 0.95 -3.12
C PRO A 223 10.45 2.11 -3.15
N PHE A 224 11.75 1.80 -3.29
CA PHE A 224 12.81 2.81 -3.38
C PHE A 224 12.95 3.31 -4.82
N TRP A 225 12.70 4.60 -5.07
CA TRP A 225 12.77 5.21 -6.40
C TRP A 225 14.20 5.18 -6.99
N ASP A 226 15.23 5.32 -6.16
CA ASP A 226 16.66 5.30 -6.55
C ASP A 226 17.22 3.88 -6.75
N ARG A 227 16.44 2.84 -6.49
CA ARG A 227 16.79 1.43 -6.68
C ARG A 227 16.10 0.79 -7.89
N GLN A 228 15.41 1.58 -8.69
CA GLN A 228 14.70 1.07 -9.86
C GLN A 228 15.64 0.78 -11.02
N ARG A 229 15.38 -0.34 -11.73
CA ARG A 229 16.14 -0.73 -12.92
C ARG A 229 15.93 0.20 -14.10
N TYR A 230 14.72 0.77 -14.20
CA TYR A 230 14.29 1.61 -15.34
C TYR A 230 13.92 3.01 -14.86
N GLU A 231 14.38 4.03 -15.59
CA GLU A 231 14.06 5.44 -15.30
C GLU A 231 12.55 5.70 -15.25
N THR A 232 11.78 5.06 -16.15
CA THR A 232 10.31 5.16 -16.13
C THR A 232 9.70 4.66 -14.83
N ALA A 233 10.24 3.59 -14.23
CA ALA A 233 9.78 3.08 -12.95
C ALA A 233 10.13 4.05 -11.81
N ALA A 234 11.34 4.60 -11.81
CA ALA A 234 11.74 5.65 -10.88
C ALA A 234 10.83 6.89 -10.99
N TYR A 235 10.54 7.33 -12.21
CA TYR A 235 9.61 8.43 -12.47
C TYR A 235 8.21 8.14 -11.90
N CYS A 236 7.65 6.96 -12.15
CA CYS A 236 6.32 6.59 -11.64
C CYS A 236 6.29 6.62 -10.11
N LEU A 237 7.33 6.09 -9.45
CA LEU A 237 7.42 6.14 -7.99
C LEU A 237 7.54 7.57 -7.47
N THR A 238 8.37 8.41 -8.11
CA THR A 238 8.46 9.83 -7.76
C THR A 238 7.11 10.54 -7.91
N MET A 239 6.32 10.21 -8.95
CA MET A 239 4.98 10.76 -9.12
C MET A 239 4.00 10.29 -8.04
N THR A 240 4.21 9.11 -7.44
CA THR A 240 3.40 8.63 -6.31
C THR A 240 3.56 9.54 -5.08
N SER A 241 4.68 10.24 -4.93
CA SER A 241 4.87 11.26 -3.89
C SER A 241 3.79 12.36 -3.92
N LEU A 242 3.26 12.69 -5.09
CA LEU A 242 2.15 13.65 -5.20
C LEU A 242 0.88 13.13 -4.54
N TYR A 243 0.61 11.82 -4.65
CA TYR A 243 -0.50 11.19 -3.94
C TYR A 243 -0.28 11.27 -2.42
N PHE A 244 0.88 10.85 -1.91
CA PHE A 244 1.18 10.93 -0.48
C PHE A 244 1.02 12.35 0.04
N THR A 245 1.52 13.32 -0.70
CA THR A 245 1.41 14.73 -0.34
C THR A 245 -0.05 15.20 -0.32
N ALA A 246 -0.80 15.02 -1.41
CA ALA A 246 -2.13 15.61 -1.55
C ALA A 246 -3.24 14.82 -0.84
N MET A 247 -3.15 13.49 -0.82
CA MET A 247 -4.26 12.60 -0.48
C MET A 247 -4.00 11.70 0.71
N ALA A 248 -2.74 11.44 1.09
CA ALA A 248 -2.46 10.44 2.09
C ALA A 248 -2.13 11.04 3.46
N ASN A 249 -1.03 11.78 3.58
CA ASN A 249 -0.49 12.23 4.86
C ASN A 249 0.09 13.67 4.83
N GLY A 250 0.04 14.37 3.70
CA GLY A 250 0.63 15.70 3.55
C GLY A 250 2.17 15.70 3.42
N ASN A 251 2.76 14.53 3.27
CA ASN A 251 4.20 14.31 3.23
C ASN A 251 4.58 13.60 1.91
N SER A 252 5.73 13.96 1.35
CA SER A 252 6.27 13.40 0.11
C SER A 252 7.53 12.61 0.42
N LYS A 253 7.60 11.35 -0.05
CA LYS A 253 8.77 10.50 0.08
C LYS A 253 9.14 9.82 -1.22
#